data_36a56feca34c6f4a1b892b8c13a6d175
#
_entry.id   36a56feca34c6f4a1b892b8c13a6d175
#
_cell.length_a   1.000
_cell.length_b   1.000
_cell.length_c   1.000
_cell.angle_alpha   90.00
_cell.angle_beta   90.00
_cell.angle_gamma   90.00
#
_symmetry.space_group_name_H-M   'P 1'
#
loop_
_entity.id
_entity.type
_entity.pdbx_description
1 polymer ?
#
loop_
_entity_poly.entity_id
_entity_poly.type
_entity_poly.pdbx_seq_one_letter_code
_entity_poly.pdbx_strand_id
1 'polypeptide(L)'
;FLYSAFYQLDSFGLQEFFKEQGLELKVERGKRVFPVSDRSLDVVLALEKYLKKNGVKLHLESPVEGILIADGRAEGIRLKNGKEERADGVIVCTGGLSYPGTGSTGDGYRFAKTAGHHVTKLYPSLVPLRTEEDWCHELMGLSLKNIEITIKNKKGKKVYSDFGEMLFTHFGVSGPVILSASRHIILTIEEGYRLYIDLKPAMDEKKLDARILRDFEKFANKDFANALDALLPQKLIPVIIRLSGIDARKKVNSVTKEERKRLVGLLKEL
;
A
#
# COMPACT_ATOMS: atom_id res chain seq x y z
N PHE A 1 -11.91 -19.04 -12.54
CA PHE A 1 -11.95 -18.07 -13.64
C PHE A 1 -10.56 -17.72 -14.17
N LEU A 2 -9.59 -17.32 -13.33
CA LEU A 2 -8.24 -16.93 -13.78
C LEU A 2 -7.20 -18.04 -13.77
N TYR A 3 -7.53 -19.27 -13.41
CA TYR A 3 -6.56 -20.38 -13.30
C TYR A 3 -5.79 -20.61 -14.60
N SER A 4 -6.49 -20.62 -15.74
CA SER A 4 -5.84 -20.81 -17.04
C SER A 4 -4.85 -19.69 -17.37
N ALA A 5 -5.20 -18.44 -17.07
CA ALA A 5 -4.33 -17.30 -17.31
C ALA A 5 -3.04 -17.38 -16.43
N PHE A 6 -3.18 -17.70 -15.16
CA PHE A 6 -2.03 -17.85 -14.25
C PHE A 6 -1.19 -19.10 -14.53
N TYR A 7 -1.78 -20.14 -15.12
CA TYR A 7 -1.04 -21.29 -15.60
C TYR A 7 -0.14 -20.94 -16.80
N GLN A 8 -0.63 -20.05 -17.68
CA GLN A 8 0.15 -19.58 -18.82
C GLN A 8 1.24 -18.58 -18.46
N LEU A 9 0.95 -17.66 -17.54
CA LEU A 9 1.89 -16.64 -17.09
C LEU A 9 1.60 -16.26 -15.64
N ASP A 10 2.41 -16.79 -14.73
CA ASP A 10 2.40 -16.43 -13.32
C ASP A 10 3.49 -15.40 -12.99
N SER A 11 3.66 -15.10 -11.70
CA SER A 11 4.67 -14.14 -11.23
C SER A 11 6.11 -14.61 -11.47
N PHE A 12 6.37 -15.91 -11.54
CA PHE A 12 7.69 -16.46 -11.84
C PHE A 12 7.96 -16.40 -13.34
N GLY A 13 7.00 -16.83 -14.16
CA GLY A 13 7.10 -16.73 -15.62
C GLY A 13 7.30 -15.29 -16.09
N LEU A 14 6.64 -14.31 -15.42
CA LEU A 14 6.85 -12.90 -15.72
C LEU A 14 8.28 -12.44 -15.38
N GLN A 15 8.84 -12.90 -14.26
CA GLN A 15 10.24 -12.59 -13.92
C GLN A 15 11.22 -13.18 -14.93
N GLU A 16 11.03 -14.45 -15.33
CA GLU A 16 11.87 -15.09 -16.35
C GLU A 16 11.76 -14.36 -17.69
N PHE A 17 10.55 -13.96 -18.10
CA PHE A 17 10.36 -13.15 -19.30
C PHE A 17 11.26 -11.88 -19.29
N PHE A 18 11.27 -11.13 -18.19
CA PHE A 18 12.13 -9.92 -18.11
C PHE A 18 13.60 -10.25 -18.09
N LYS A 19 14.02 -11.32 -17.43
CA LYS A 19 15.44 -11.78 -17.46
C LYS A 19 15.88 -12.16 -18.88
N GLU A 20 15.04 -12.85 -19.65
CA GLU A 20 15.29 -13.17 -21.05
C GLU A 20 15.44 -11.91 -21.93
N GLN A 21 14.78 -10.82 -21.56
CA GLN A 21 14.95 -9.52 -22.21
C GLN A 21 16.21 -8.75 -21.72
N GLY A 22 17.01 -9.38 -20.83
CA GLY A 22 18.24 -8.79 -20.30
C GLY A 22 18.02 -7.83 -19.13
N LEU A 23 16.86 -7.88 -18.46
CA LEU A 23 16.57 -7.07 -17.27
C LEU A 23 16.81 -7.88 -15.99
N GLU A 24 17.85 -7.53 -15.25
CA GLU A 24 18.12 -8.13 -13.96
C GLU A 24 17.12 -7.63 -12.91
N LEU A 25 16.56 -8.57 -12.14
CA LEU A 25 15.51 -8.32 -11.15
C LEU A 25 15.97 -8.70 -9.74
N LYS A 26 15.50 -7.96 -8.73
CA LYS A 26 15.63 -8.27 -7.31
C LYS A 26 14.25 -8.39 -6.67
N VAL A 27 14.15 -9.32 -5.71
CA VAL A 27 12.92 -9.48 -4.90
C VAL A 27 13.17 -8.85 -3.54
N GLU A 28 12.37 -7.85 -3.21
CA GLU A 28 12.42 -7.16 -1.94
C GLU A 28 11.40 -7.72 -0.94
N ARG A 29 11.44 -7.20 0.27
CA ARG A 29 10.48 -7.53 1.33
C ARG A 29 9.03 -7.36 0.83
N GLY A 30 8.15 -8.26 1.24
CA GLY A 30 6.76 -8.29 0.78
C GLY A 30 6.62 -8.88 -0.64
N LYS A 31 7.62 -9.61 -1.12
CA LYS A 31 7.65 -10.25 -2.45
C LYS A 31 7.48 -9.25 -3.60
N ARG A 32 7.90 -7.99 -3.40
CA ARG A 32 7.91 -6.96 -4.44
C ARG A 32 9.12 -7.15 -5.33
N VAL A 33 8.92 -7.13 -6.63
CA VAL A 33 9.98 -7.31 -7.63
C VAL A 33 10.31 -5.96 -8.26
N PHE A 34 11.60 -5.64 -8.29
CA PHE A 34 12.13 -4.41 -8.89
C PHE A 34 13.32 -4.73 -9.80
N PRO A 35 13.65 -3.88 -10.78
CA PRO A 35 14.93 -3.98 -11.46
C PRO A 35 16.07 -3.72 -10.47
N VAL A 36 17.18 -4.41 -10.63
CA VAL A 36 18.38 -4.22 -9.78
C VAL A 36 18.87 -2.76 -9.81
N SER A 37 18.69 -2.08 -10.93
CA SER A 37 19.01 -0.65 -11.12
C SER A 37 18.10 0.33 -10.35
N ASP A 38 16.99 -0.11 -9.79
CA ASP A 38 15.93 0.72 -9.21
C ASP A 38 15.31 1.77 -10.18
N ARG A 39 15.50 1.57 -11.48
CA ARG A 39 15.02 2.49 -12.52
C ARG A 39 13.85 1.88 -13.28
N SER A 40 12.65 2.46 -13.13
CA SER A 40 11.44 2.03 -13.86
C SER A 40 11.61 2.12 -15.38
N LEU A 41 12.45 3.05 -15.86
CA LEU A 41 12.75 3.21 -17.29
C LEU A 41 13.35 1.95 -17.89
N ASP A 42 14.16 1.20 -17.16
CA ASP A 42 14.81 -0.02 -17.70
C ASP A 42 13.76 -1.11 -17.99
N VAL A 43 12.65 -1.15 -17.21
CA VAL A 43 11.50 -2.01 -17.50
C VAL A 43 10.82 -1.59 -18.80
N VAL A 44 10.61 -0.29 -18.99
CA VAL A 44 9.99 0.25 -20.23
C VAL A 44 10.85 -0.07 -21.44
N LEU A 45 12.17 0.15 -21.36
CA LEU A 45 13.11 -0.12 -22.46
C LEU A 45 13.18 -1.61 -22.81
N ALA A 46 13.12 -2.51 -21.83
CA ALA A 46 13.06 -3.95 -22.06
C ALA A 46 11.82 -4.34 -22.87
N LEU A 47 10.65 -3.82 -22.49
CA LEU A 47 9.38 -4.05 -23.20
C LEU A 47 9.41 -3.44 -24.60
N GLU A 48 9.89 -2.22 -24.75
CA GLU A 48 10.00 -1.56 -26.07
C GLU A 48 10.91 -2.34 -27.03
N LYS A 49 12.05 -2.82 -26.53
CA LYS A 49 12.96 -3.68 -27.29
C LYS A 49 12.28 -4.98 -27.73
N TYR A 50 11.50 -5.59 -26.83
CA TYR A 50 10.76 -6.81 -27.13
C TYR A 50 9.70 -6.58 -28.20
N LEU A 51 8.92 -5.50 -28.10
CA LEU A 51 7.91 -5.13 -29.10
C LEU A 51 8.55 -4.94 -30.50
N LYS A 52 9.65 -4.17 -30.58
CA LYS A 52 10.39 -3.94 -31.81
C LYS A 52 10.92 -5.23 -32.43
N LYS A 53 11.51 -6.11 -31.59
CA LYS A 53 12.02 -7.43 -32.04
C LYS A 53 10.93 -8.30 -32.67
N ASN A 54 9.70 -8.18 -32.18
CA ASN A 54 8.54 -8.96 -32.66
C ASN A 54 7.73 -8.22 -33.74
N GLY A 55 8.22 -7.13 -34.31
CA GLY A 55 7.57 -6.42 -35.40
C GLY A 55 6.29 -5.68 -35.01
N VAL A 56 6.06 -5.45 -33.72
CA VAL A 56 4.89 -4.71 -33.23
C VAL A 56 5.05 -3.23 -33.56
N LYS A 57 4.04 -2.66 -34.19
CA LYS A 57 3.97 -1.20 -34.47
C LYS A 57 3.44 -0.48 -33.25
N LEU A 58 4.25 0.38 -32.68
CA LEU A 58 3.87 1.21 -31.54
C LEU A 58 3.47 2.61 -32.04
N HIS A 59 2.23 3.01 -31.73
CA HIS A 59 1.69 4.32 -32.03
C HIS A 59 1.52 5.12 -30.74
N LEU A 60 2.43 6.04 -30.48
CA LEU A 60 2.33 6.95 -29.35
C LEU A 60 1.40 8.13 -29.67
N GLU A 61 0.96 8.85 -28.65
CA GLU A 61 0.08 10.02 -28.78
C GLU A 61 -1.18 9.78 -29.64
N SER A 62 -1.66 8.54 -29.61
CA SER A 62 -2.78 8.08 -30.42
C SER A 62 -3.96 7.70 -29.53
N PRO A 63 -4.65 8.67 -28.92
CA PRO A 63 -5.75 8.41 -28.00
C PRO A 63 -6.93 7.79 -28.73
N VAL A 64 -7.40 6.65 -28.20
CA VAL A 64 -8.55 5.91 -28.74
C VAL A 64 -9.84 6.53 -28.22
N GLU A 65 -10.76 6.84 -29.12
CA GLU A 65 -12.11 7.32 -28.81
C GLU A 65 -13.07 6.17 -28.50
N GLY A 66 -12.99 5.10 -29.28
CA GLY A 66 -13.91 3.97 -29.15
C GLY A 66 -13.47 2.73 -29.92
N ILE A 67 -14.20 1.63 -29.70
CA ILE A 67 -14.07 0.39 -30.43
C ILE A 67 -15.11 0.39 -31.55
N LEU A 68 -14.71 0.03 -32.75
CA LEU A 68 -15.62 -0.17 -33.87
C LEU A 68 -16.30 -1.55 -33.71
N ILE A 69 -17.62 -1.55 -33.65
CA ILE A 69 -18.40 -2.77 -33.46
C ILE A 69 -19.43 -2.86 -34.58
N ALA A 70 -19.47 -4.00 -35.30
CA ALA A 70 -20.47 -4.35 -36.24
C ALA A 70 -20.91 -5.80 -36.02
N ASP A 71 -22.20 -6.06 -36.12
CA ASP A 71 -22.80 -7.38 -35.91
C ASP A 71 -22.34 -8.12 -34.64
N GLY A 72 -22.15 -7.37 -33.56
CA GLY A 72 -21.70 -7.90 -32.27
C GLY A 72 -20.21 -8.27 -32.21
N ARG A 73 -19.40 -7.88 -33.19
CA ARG A 73 -17.97 -8.15 -33.28
C ARG A 73 -17.17 -6.86 -33.26
N ALA A 74 -16.01 -6.87 -32.56
CA ALA A 74 -15.06 -5.79 -32.65
C ALA A 74 -14.29 -5.90 -33.97
N GLU A 75 -14.27 -4.82 -34.76
CA GLU A 75 -13.63 -4.74 -36.06
C GLU A 75 -12.47 -3.74 -36.11
N GLY A 76 -12.12 -3.15 -35.01
CA GLY A 76 -11.04 -2.16 -34.93
C GLY A 76 -11.31 -1.07 -33.89
N ILE A 77 -10.60 0.03 -34.05
CA ILE A 77 -10.68 1.18 -33.16
C ILE A 77 -10.88 2.49 -33.93
N ARG A 78 -11.49 3.49 -33.28
CA ARG A 78 -11.53 4.87 -33.76
C ARG A 78 -10.65 5.73 -32.83
N LEU A 79 -9.76 6.49 -33.44
CA LEU A 79 -8.93 7.47 -32.75
C LEU A 79 -9.69 8.79 -32.55
N LYS A 80 -9.28 9.59 -31.58
CA LYS A 80 -9.91 10.92 -31.30
C LYS A 80 -9.81 11.90 -32.47
N ASN A 81 -8.86 11.71 -33.40
CA ASN A 81 -8.74 12.51 -34.62
C ASN A 81 -9.69 12.03 -35.76
N GLY A 82 -10.56 11.07 -35.48
CA GLY A 82 -11.51 10.49 -36.41
C GLY A 82 -10.96 9.37 -37.29
N LYS A 83 -9.67 9.08 -37.26
CA LYS A 83 -9.08 7.97 -38.04
C LYS A 83 -9.56 6.63 -37.47
N GLU A 84 -9.90 5.73 -38.37
CA GLU A 84 -10.26 4.34 -38.03
C GLU A 84 -9.14 3.38 -38.44
N GLU A 85 -8.83 2.47 -37.51
CA GLU A 85 -7.89 1.37 -37.74
C GLU A 85 -8.65 0.03 -37.62
N ARG A 86 -8.69 -0.74 -38.70
CA ARG A 86 -9.35 -2.03 -38.74
C ARG A 86 -8.44 -3.12 -38.19
N ALA A 87 -9.02 -4.09 -37.48
CA ALA A 87 -8.30 -5.24 -36.92
C ALA A 87 -9.26 -6.42 -36.74
N ASP A 88 -8.72 -7.63 -36.79
CA ASP A 88 -9.47 -8.88 -36.55
C ASP A 88 -9.83 -9.08 -35.08
N GLY A 89 -9.15 -8.38 -34.18
CA GLY A 89 -9.41 -8.39 -32.74
C GLY A 89 -8.84 -7.17 -32.04
N VAL A 90 -9.44 -6.80 -30.91
CA VAL A 90 -9.03 -5.66 -30.09
C VAL A 90 -8.81 -6.13 -28.66
N ILE A 91 -7.61 -5.90 -28.12
CA ILE A 91 -7.27 -6.17 -26.72
C ILE A 91 -7.21 -4.84 -25.98
N VAL A 92 -8.05 -4.68 -24.95
CA VAL A 92 -8.14 -3.46 -24.16
C VAL A 92 -7.29 -3.60 -22.89
N CYS A 93 -6.14 -2.88 -22.83
CA CYS A 93 -5.19 -2.90 -21.72
C CYS A 93 -4.95 -1.48 -21.17
N THR A 94 -6.01 -0.67 -21.05
CA THR A 94 -5.93 0.75 -20.71
C THR A 94 -5.79 1.04 -19.21
N GLY A 95 -5.63 0.00 -18.39
CA GLY A 95 -5.61 0.16 -16.92
C GLY A 95 -7.00 0.47 -16.35
N GLY A 96 -7.02 0.90 -15.09
CA GLY A 96 -8.24 1.25 -14.37
C GLY A 96 -8.42 2.76 -14.17
N LEU A 97 -8.71 3.16 -12.91
CA LEU A 97 -8.91 4.56 -12.51
C LEU A 97 -7.80 5.08 -11.56
N SER A 98 -6.78 4.26 -11.27
CA SER A 98 -5.66 4.65 -10.44
C SER A 98 -4.61 5.36 -11.28
N TYR A 99 -4.06 6.47 -10.76
CA TYR A 99 -3.03 7.27 -11.44
C TYR A 99 -3.43 7.78 -12.83
N PRO A 100 -4.44 8.65 -12.94
CA PRO A 100 -4.88 9.20 -14.24
C PRO A 100 -3.76 9.87 -15.03
N GLY A 101 -2.76 10.44 -14.35
CA GLY A 101 -1.59 11.05 -14.99
C GLY A 101 -0.70 10.06 -15.78
N THR A 102 -0.87 8.75 -15.58
CA THR A 102 -0.17 7.69 -16.35
C THR A 102 -1.08 7.06 -17.42
N GLY A 103 -2.25 7.65 -17.70
CA GLY A 103 -3.18 7.17 -18.71
C GLY A 103 -4.29 6.24 -18.21
N SER A 104 -4.33 5.91 -16.91
CA SER A 104 -5.38 5.06 -16.32
C SER A 104 -6.63 5.89 -16.02
N THR A 105 -7.33 6.33 -17.07
CA THR A 105 -8.48 7.25 -17.01
C THR A 105 -9.85 6.56 -17.02
N GLY A 106 -9.87 5.21 -17.03
CA GLY A 106 -11.11 4.43 -17.05
C GLY A 106 -11.68 4.19 -18.43
N ASP A 107 -10.92 4.43 -19.49
CA ASP A 107 -11.36 4.23 -20.86
C ASP A 107 -11.85 2.81 -21.14
N GLY A 108 -11.18 1.79 -20.57
CA GLY A 108 -11.60 0.40 -20.72
C GLY A 108 -13.02 0.13 -20.21
N TYR A 109 -13.42 0.77 -19.10
CA TYR A 109 -14.81 0.65 -18.61
C TYR A 109 -15.80 1.34 -19.53
N ARG A 110 -15.41 2.47 -20.12
CA ARG A 110 -16.24 3.18 -21.11
C ARG A 110 -16.42 2.33 -22.37
N PHE A 111 -15.34 1.76 -22.88
CA PHE A 111 -15.38 0.87 -24.05
C PHE A 111 -16.25 -0.36 -23.78
N ALA A 112 -16.10 -1.00 -22.64
CA ALA A 112 -16.91 -2.16 -22.26
C ALA A 112 -18.40 -1.82 -22.21
N LYS A 113 -18.79 -0.69 -21.58
CA LYS A 113 -20.19 -0.23 -21.54
C LYS A 113 -20.73 0.03 -22.95
N THR A 114 -19.96 0.71 -23.80
CA THR A 114 -20.36 1.00 -25.20
C THR A 114 -20.53 -0.30 -26.01
N ALA A 115 -19.73 -1.32 -25.70
CA ALA A 115 -19.83 -2.65 -26.29
C ALA A 115 -20.98 -3.52 -25.73
N GLY A 116 -21.81 -2.97 -24.81
CA GLY A 116 -22.95 -3.67 -24.24
C GLY A 116 -22.64 -4.51 -23.00
N HIS A 117 -21.41 -4.45 -22.48
CA HIS A 117 -21.06 -5.18 -21.24
C HIS A 117 -21.57 -4.46 -19.99
N HIS A 118 -22.01 -5.25 -19.01
CA HIS A 118 -22.29 -4.74 -17.68
C HIS A 118 -20.99 -4.52 -16.90
N VAL A 119 -20.76 -3.28 -16.47
CA VAL A 119 -19.64 -2.93 -15.59
C VAL A 119 -20.17 -2.79 -14.17
N THR A 120 -19.73 -3.67 -13.27
CA THR A 120 -20.09 -3.63 -11.85
C THR A 120 -19.58 -2.36 -11.19
N LYS A 121 -20.11 -2.03 -10.00
CA LYS A 121 -19.63 -0.89 -9.21
C LYS A 121 -18.13 -1.02 -8.97
N LEU A 122 -17.39 0.05 -9.26
CA LEU A 122 -15.95 0.12 -9.05
C LEU A 122 -15.66 0.53 -7.61
N TYR A 123 -14.68 -0.13 -7.02
CA TYR A 123 -14.18 0.16 -5.68
C TYR A 123 -12.68 0.36 -5.73
N PRO A 124 -12.11 1.28 -4.92
CA PRO A 124 -10.68 1.38 -4.78
C PRO A 124 -10.09 0.11 -4.15
N SER A 125 -8.85 -0.21 -4.49
CA SER A 125 -8.11 -1.33 -3.91
C SER A 125 -6.64 -0.97 -3.81
N LEU A 126 -5.95 -1.47 -2.79
CA LEU A 126 -4.56 -1.12 -2.50
C LEU A 126 -4.36 0.39 -2.38
N VAL A 127 -5.21 1.04 -1.59
CA VAL A 127 -5.22 2.48 -1.38
C VAL A 127 -4.83 2.84 0.05
N PRO A 128 -4.28 4.05 0.29
CA PRO A 128 -4.12 4.59 1.64
C PRO A 128 -5.46 4.73 2.36
N LEU A 129 -5.39 4.80 3.69
CA LEU A 129 -6.57 5.00 4.54
C LEU A 129 -6.51 6.39 5.19
N ARG A 130 -7.65 7.06 5.23
CA ARG A 130 -7.83 8.26 6.05
C ARG A 130 -8.09 7.86 7.50
N THR A 131 -7.55 8.63 8.44
CA THR A 131 -7.78 8.46 9.87
C THR A 131 -8.59 9.64 10.41
N GLU A 132 -9.33 9.38 11.48
CA GLU A 132 -10.08 10.42 12.20
C GLU A 132 -9.18 11.13 13.22
N GLU A 133 -8.12 10.45 13.69
CA GLU A 133 -7.21 10.96 14.71
C GLU A 133 -6.22 11.99 14.13
N ASP A 134 -6.29 13.22 14.62
CA ASP A 134 -5.44 14.33 14.18
C ASP A 134 -3.94 14.07 14.39
N TRP A 135 -3.58 13.31 15.43
CA TRP A 135 -2.18 13.00 15.70
C TRP A 135 -1.50 12.19 14.59
N CYS A 136 -2.27 11.47 13.77
CA CYS A 136 -1.72 10.79 12.60
C CYS A 136 -1.13 11.78 11.58
N HIS A 137 -1.75 12.94 11.43
CA HIS A 137 -1.31 14.00 10.51
C HIS A 137 0.00 14.65 10.99
N GLU A 138 0.17 14.79 12.30
CA GLU A 138 1.40 15.32 12.91
C GLU A 138 2.63 14.44 12.58
N LEU A 139 2.39 13.15 12.36
CA LEU A 139 3.42 12.16 12.04
C LEU A 139 3.71 12.06 10.52
N MET A 140 3.14 12.91 9.67
CA MET A 140 3.36 12.89 8.23
C MET A 140 4.83 12.68 7.86
N GLY A 141 5.12 11.69 7.00
CA GLY A 141 6.47 11.33 6.57
C GLY A 141 7.20 10.34 7.48
N LEU A 142 6.66 10.03 8.67
CA LEU A 142 7.22 8.99 9.52
C LEU A 142 6.88 7.61 8.96
N SER A 143 7.92 6.84 8.61
CA SER A 143 7.79 5.41 8.29
C SER A 143 8.07 4.57 9.53
N LEU A 144 7.16 3.64 9.83
CA LEU A 144 7.36 2.62 10.85
C LEU A 144 7.72 1.31 10.18
N LYS A 145 8.80 0.69 10.66
CA LYS A 145 9.28 -0.61 10.20
C LYS A 145 9.12 -1.66 11.29
N ASN A 146 8.94 -2.92 10.86
CA ASN A 146 8.81 -4.05 11.79
C ASN A 146 7.69 -3.87 12.81
N ILE A 147 6.56 -3.34 12.36
CA ILE A 147 5.33 -3.23 13.15
C ILE A 147 4.33 -4.30 12.71
N GLU A 148 3.37 -4.60 13.57
CA GLU A 148 2.19 -5.36 13.19
C GLU A 148 0.98 -4.45 13.24
N ILE A 149 0.12 -4.54 12.21
CA ILE A 149 -1.17 -3.88 12.22
C ILE A 149 -2.27 -4.92 12.46
N THR A 150 -3.33 -4.50 13.14
CA THR A 150 -4.56 -5.28 13.27
C THR A 150 -5.75 -4.38 12.98
N ILE A 151 -6.63 -4.79 12.07
CA ILE A 151 -7.91 -4.13 11.82
C ILE A 151 -9.02 -4.91 12.49
N LYS A 152 -9.80 -4.21 13.30
CA LYS A 152 -10.99 -4.74 13.98
C LYS A 152 -12.24 -3.97 13.50
N ASN A 153 -13.36 -4.68 13.33
CA ASN A 153 -14.64 -4.04 13.03
C ASN A 153 -15.26 -3.46 14.32
N LYS A 154 -16.42 -2.77 14.22
CA LYS A 154 -17.15 -2.20 15.37
C LYS A 154 -17.47 -3.19 16.49
N LYS A 155 -17.61 -4.49 16.16
CA LYS A 155 -17.86 -5.57 17.14
C LYS A 155 -16.56 -6.07 17.79
N GLY A 156 -15.41 -5.47 17.51
CA GLY A 156 -14.11 -5.89 18.03
C GLY A 156 -13.53 -7.14 17.34
N LYS A 157 -14.21 -7.68 16.33
CA LYS A 157 -13.72 -8.85 15.59
C LYS A 157 -12.57 -8.45 14.69
N LYS A 158 -11.43 -9.18 14.79
CA LYS A 158 -10.29 -9.05 13.90
C LYS A 158 -10.68 -9.41 12.47
N VAL A 159 -10.45 -8.51 11.54
CA VAL A 159 -10.73 -8.66 10.10
C VAL A 159 -9.46 -8.93 9.33
N TYR A 160 -8.36 -8.26 9.71
CA TYR A 160 -7.07 -8.38 9.05
C TYR A 160 -5.93 -8.14 10.04
N SER A 161 -4.79 -8.75 9.81
CA SER A 161 -3.54 -8.46 10.50
C SER A 161 -2.37 -8.74 9.57
N ASP A 162 -1.34 -7.91 9.62
CA ASP A 162 -0.14 -8.07 8.81
C ASP A 162 1.06 -7.44 9.51
N PHE A 163 2.25 -8.00 9.23
CA PHE A 163 3.51 -7.54 9.76
C PHE A 163 4.35 -6.88 8.64
N GLY A 164 4.81 -5.65 8.86
CA GLY A 164 5.62 -5.00 7.83
C GLY A 164 5.92 -3.55 8.12
N GLU A 165 5.72 -2.73 7.09
CA GLU A 165 6.03 -1.31 7.10
C GLU A 165 4.79 -0.49 6.78
N MET A 166 4.63 0.64 7.47
CA MET A 166 3.63 1.65 7.19
C MET A 166 4.23 3.05 7.17
N LEU A 167 3.49 3.98 6.60
CA LEU A 167 3.86 5.39 6.48
C LEU A 167 2.71 6.27 6.94
N PHE A 168 2.97 7.26 7.77
CA PHE A 168 2.03 8.33 8.07
C PHE A 168 2.05 9.38 6.95
N THR A 169 0.86 9.83 6.54
CA THR A 169 0.64 10.84 5.51
C THR A 169 -0.08 12.05 6.09
N HIS A 170 -0.25 13.10 5.29
CA HIS A 170 -0.99 14.30 5.70
C HIS A 170 -2.51 14.08 5.88
N PHE A 171 -3.03 12.91 5.54
CA PHE A 171 -4.46 12.55 5.66
C PHE A 171 -4.72 11.27 6.43
N GLY A 172 -3.68 10.59 6.92
CA GLY A 172 -3.81 9.32 7.61
C GLY A 172 -2.62 8.39 7.39
N VAL A 173 -2.85 7.16 6.93
CA VAL A 173 -1.83 6.12 6.85
C VAL A 173 -1.74 5.46 5.48
N SER A 174 -0.55 5.01 5.12
CA SER A 174 -0.21 4.33 3.87
C SER A 174 0.90 3.29 4.12
N GLY A 175 1.51 2.81 3.05
CA GLY A 175 2.59 1.82 3.10
C GLY A 175 2.10 0.40 2.85
N PRO A 176 3.01 -0.56 2.67
CA PRO A 176 2.68 -1.89 2.16
C PRO A 176 1.58 -2.61 2.94
N VAL A 177 1.65 -2.64 4.28
CA VAL A 177 0.65 -3.34 5.10
C VAL A 177 -0.71 -2.64 5.08
N ILE A 178 -0.74 -1.30 4.97
CA ILE A 178 -1.98 -0.53 4.88
C ILE A 178 -2.65 -0.72 3.52
N LEU A 179 -1.88 -0.68 2.43
CA LEU A 179 -2.40 -0.93 1.10
C LEU A 179 -3.01 -2.34 1.00
N SER A 180 -2.33 -3.35 1.54
CA SER A 180 -2.86 -4.71 1.62
C SER A 180 -4.14 -4.79 2.46
N ALA A 181 -4.16 -4.11 3.60
CA ALA A 181 -5.30 -4.07 4.51
C ALA A 181 -6.54 -3.44 3.88
N SER A 182 -6.37 -2.39 3.08
CA SER A 182 -7.49 -1.64 2.49
C SER A 182 -8.43 -2.52 1.66
N ARG A 183 -7.91 -3.50 0.93
CA ARG A 183 -8.73 -4.42 0.13
C ARG A 183 -9.68 -5.30 0.96
N HIS A 184 -9.40 -5.49 2.25
CA HIS A 184 -10.23 -6.33 3.13
C HIS A 184 -11.41 -5.58 3.76
N ILE A 185 -11.38 -4.25 3.73
CA ILE A 185 -12.37 -3.39 4.39
C ILE A 185 -13.13 -2.47 3.44
N ILE A 186 -12.59 -2.26 2.22
CA ILE A 186 -13.08 -1.19 1.33
C ILE A 186 -14.55 -1.33 0.93
N LEU A 187 -15.05 -2.55 0.80
CA LEU A 187 -16.45 -2.81 0.43
C LEU A 187 -17.43 -2.50 1.56
N THR A 188 -16.96 -2.46 2.79
CA THR A 188 -17.75 -2.32 4.01
C THR A 188 -17.20 -1.21 4.91
N ILE A 189 -16.46 -0.25 4.34
CA ILE A 189 -15.77 0.80 5.12
C ILE A 189 -16.76 1.64 5.94
N GLU A 190 -17.98 1.83 5.44
CA GLU A 190 -19.07 2.56 6.13
C GLU A 190 -19.50 1.89 7.44
N GLU A 191 -19.23 0.60 7.62
CA GLU A 191 -19.47 -0.10 8.88
C GLU A 191 -18.57 0.40 10.02
N GLY A 192 -17.48 1.07 9.68
CA GLY A 192 -16.45 1.58 10.59
C GLY A 192 -15.49 0.50 11.08
N TYR A 193 -14.23 0.86 11.08
CA TYR A 193 -13.13 -0.01 11.49
C TYR A 193 -12.17 0.75 12.39
N ARG A 194 -11.43 0.01 13.22
CA ARG A 194 -10.30 0.53 13.98
C ARG A 194 -9.03 -0.18 13.54
N LEU A 195 -7.99 0.62 13.28
CA LEU A 195 -6.64 0.15 13.02
C LEU A 195 -5.84 0.26 14.32
N TYR A 196 -5.24 -0.84 14.73
CA TYR A 196 -4.32 -0.91 15.87
C TYR A 196 -2.92 -1.17 15.36
N ILE A 197 -1.93 -0.52 15.95
CA ILE A 197 -0.54 -0.64 15.56
C ILE A 197 0.26 -1.18 16.75
N ASP A 198 0.79 -2.39 16.62
CA ASP A 198 1.79 -2.92 17.55
C ASP A 198 3.18 -2.45 17.11
N LEU A 199 3.76 -1.53 17.88
CA LEU A 199 5.07 -0.97 17.61
C LEU A 199 6.23 -1.93 17.96
N LYS A 200 5.98 -2.99 18.72
CA LYS A 200 6.98 -3.93 19.22
C LYS A 200 6.50 -5.39 19.15
N PRO A 201 6.12 -5.90 17.94
CA PRO A 201 5.50 -7.22 17.81
C PRO A 201 6.41 -8.39 18.23
N ALA A 202 7.72 -8.20 18.21
CA ALA A 202 8.67 -9.22 18.67
C ALA A 202 8.67 -9.43 20.21
N MET A 203 7.99 -8.58 20.96
CA MET A 203 7.91 -8.63 22.44
C MET A 203 6.45 -8.72 22.86
N ASP A 204 6.15 -9.67 23.75
CA ASP A 204 4.89 -9.67 24.49
C ASP A 204 4.91 -8.52 25.55
N GLU A 205 3.75 -8.22 26.13
CA GLU A 205 3.60 -7.14 27.12
C GLU A 205 4.57 -7.28 28.31
N LYS A 206 4.81 -8.51 28.81
CA LYS A 206 5.71 -8.77 29.95
C LYS A 206 7.16 -8.45 29.59
N LYS A 207 7.60 -8.88 28.41
CA LYS A 207 8.95 -8.59 27.92
C LYS A 207 9.15 -7.11 27.63
N LEU A 208 8.12 -6.45 27.10
CA LEU A 208 8.15 -5.01 26.83
C LEU A 208 8.18 -4.22 28.12
N ASP A 209 7.37 -4.57 29.13
CA ASP A 209 7.41 -3.93 30.46
C ASP A 209 8.78 -4.09 31.11
N ALA A 210 9.35 -5.29 31.12
CA ALA A 210 10.68 -5.56 31.65
C ALA A 210 11.78 -4.78 30.89
N ARG A 211 11.62 -4.58 29.58
CA ARG A 211 12.54 -3.75 28.78
C ARG A 211 12.44 -2.28 29.16
N ILE A 212 11.23 -1.75 29.28
CA ILE A 212 10.99 -0.35 29.67
C ILE A 212 11.55 -0.11 31.08
N LEU A 213 11.32 -1.04 32.02
CA LEU A 213 11.85 -0.91 33.39
C LEU A 213 13.38 -0.81 33.40
N ARG A 214 14.07 -1.70 32.67
CA ARG A 214 15.55 -1.63 32.54
C ARG A 214 16.02 -0.32 31.90
N ASP A 215 15.33 0.16 30.89
CA ASP A 215 15.69 1.42 30.26
C ASP A 215 15.48 2.60 31.23
N PHE A 216 14.42 2.58 32.04
CA PHE A 216 14.18 3.59 33.09
C PHE A 216 15.18 3.54 34.24
N GLU A 217 15.59 2.36 34.67
CA GLU A 217 16.66 2.18 35.65
C GLU A 217 17.99 2.77 35.16
N LYS A 218 18.35 2.48 33.92
CA LYS A 218 19.55 3.03 33.28
C LYS A 218 19.53 4.55 33.17
N PHE A 219 18.36 5.15 33.02
CA PHE A 219 18.17 6.58 32.82
C PHE A 219 17.42 7.27 33.95
N ALA A 220 17.54 6.77 35.18
CA ALA A 220 16.73 7.12 36.36
C ALA A 220 16.49 8.63 36.57
N ASN A 221 17.46 9.46 36.23
CA ASN A 221 17.40 10.91 36.42
C ASN A 221 16.96 11.68 35.16
N LYS A 222 16.70 10.99 34.04
CA LYS A 222 16.19 11.65 32.83
C LYS A 222 14.70 11.95 32.95
N ASP A 223 14.28 12.95 32.23
CA ASP A 223 12.86 13.22 32.02
C ASP A 223 12.28 12.14 31.12
N PHE A 224 11.01 11.83 31.30
CA PHE A 224 10.29 10.80 30.56
C PHE A 224 10.42 10.97 29.03
N ALA A 225 10.29 12.21 28.54
CA ALA A 225 10.46 12.52 27.12
C ALA A 225 11.82 12.04 26.56
N ASN A 226 12.91 12.25 27.32
CA ASN A 226 14.27 11.94 26.88
C ASN A 226 14.66 10.47 27.11
N ALA A 227 13.84 9.71 27.82
CA ALA A 227 14.09 8.29 28.06
C ALA A 227 13.49 7.38 26.98
N LEU A 228 12.62 7.93 26.14
CA LEU A 228 11.95 7.18 25.05
C LEU A 228 12.78 7.09 23.77
N ASP A 229 13.89 7.82 23.64
CA ASP A 229 14.73 7.87 22.43
C ASP A 229 15.24 6.50 21.99
N ALA A 230 15.57 5.62 22.93
CA ALA A 230 16.02 4.25 22.63
C ALA A 230 14.87 3.29 22.24
N LEU A 231 13.63 3.70 22.45
CA LEU A 231 12.45 2.87 22.26
C LEU A 231 11.65 3.25 21.02
N LEU A 232 11.59 4.55 20.69
CA LEU A 232 10.71 5.12 19.69
C LEU A 232 11.44 6.07 18.73
N PRO A 233 10.97 6.21 17.48
CA PRO A 233 11.40 7.29 16.61
C PRO A 233 11.10 8.66 17.25
N GLN A 234 12.02 9.60 17.15
CA GLN A 234 11.91 10.92 17.78
C GLN A 234 10.58 11.62 17.47
N LYS A 235 10.13 11.55 16.21
CA LYS A 235 8.87 12.17 15.78
C LYS A 235 7.64 11.59 16.48
N LEU A 236 7.67 10.33 16.91
CA LEU A 236 6.56 9.66 17.58
C LEU A 236 6.50 9.97 19.08
N ILE A 237 7.62 10.35 19.70
CA ILE A 237 7.72 10.56 21.15
C ILE A 237 6.71 11.58 21.69
N PRO A 238 6.54 12.79 21.10
CA PRO A 238 5.56 13.76 21.60
C PRO A 238 4.12 13.23 21.59
N VAL A 239 3.77 12.45 20.56
CA VAL A 239 2.44 11.83 20.44
C VAL A 239 2.23 10.78 21.52
N ILE A 240 3.20 9.89 21.73
CA ILE A 240 3.14 8.87 22.80
C ILE A 240 3.07 9.49 24.19
N ILE A 241 3.81 10.55 24.46
CA ILE A 241 3.73 11.29 25.73
C ILE A 241 2.30 11.79 25.96
N ARG A 242 1.72 12.47 24.98
CA ARG A 242 0.36 13.00 25.05
C ARG A 242 -0.67 11.90 25.26
N LEU A 243 -0.60 10.82 24.49
CA LEU A 243 -1.55 9.70 24.57
C LEU A 243 -1.39 8.88 25.87
N SER A 244 -0.17 8.77 26.42
CA SER A 244 0.08 8.05 27.67
C SER A 244 -0.44 8.79 28.91
N GLY A 245 -0.62 10.10 28.80
CA GLY A 245 -0.97 10.97 29.94
C GLY A 245 0.13 11.08 31.00
N ILE A 246 1.37 10.74 30.67
CA ILE A 246 2.54 10.88 31.54
C ILE A 246 3.19 12.22 31.27
N ASP A 247 3.47 13.01 32.32
CA ASP A 247 4.13 14.30 32.18
C ASP A 247 5.52 14.13 31.52
N ALA A 248 5.79 14.91 30.48
CA ALA A 248 7.03 14.89 29.72
C ALA A 248 8.29 15.10 30.59
N ARG A 249 8.18 15.94 31.65
CA ARG A 249 9.25 16.31 32.59
C ARG A 249 9.31 15.38 33.78
N LYS A 250 8.38 14.44 33.94
CA LYS A 250 8.41 13.48 35.04
C LYS A 250 9.69 12.66 34.99
N LYS A 251 10.41 12.56 36.08
CA LYS A 251 11.59 11.71 36.18
C LYS A 251 11.19 10.25 36.01
N VAL A 252 11.92 9.48 35.21
CA VAL A 252 11.51 8.09 34.90
C VAL A 252 11.53 7.17 36.13
N ASN A 253 12.36 7.46 37.15
CA ASN A 253 12.32 6.75 38.42
C ASN A 253 11.02 6.99 39.23
N SER A 254 10.26 8.03 38.91
CA SER A 254 8.96 8.35 39.53
C SER A 254 7.75 7.85 38.69
N VAL A 255 7.99 7.23 37.54
CA VAL A 255 6.91 6.65 36.73
C VAL A 255 6.34 5.42 37.45
N THR A 256 5.04 5.46 37.73
CA THR A 256 4.37 4.40 38.50
C THR A 256 4.21 3.13 37.65
N LYS A 257 3.88 2.02 38.31
CA LYS A 257 3.61 0.75 37.63
C LYS A 257 2.39 0.87 36.71
N GLU A 258 1.37 1.62 37.13
CA GLU A 258 0.14 1.86 36.37
C GLU A 258 0.41 2.69 35.12
N GLU A 259 1.21 3.76 35.25
CA GLU A 259 1.65 4.58 34.10
C GLU A 259 2.45 3.75 33.11
N ARG A 260 3.39 2.94 33.60
CA ARG A 260 4.20 2.05 32.75
C ARG A 260 3.32 1.01 32.07
N LYS A 261 2.31 0.43 32.75
CA LYS A 261 1.35 -0.50 32.14
C LYS A 261 0.54 0.17 31.03
N ARG A 262 0.10 1.43 31.24
CA ARG A 262 -0.60 2.20 30.17
C ARG A 262 0.33 2.43 28.97
N LEU A 263 1.59 2.78 29.24
CA LEU A 263 2.58 2.96 28.17
C LEU A 263 2.78 1.66 27.36
N VAL A 264 2.92 0.52 28.06
CA VAL A 264 3.02 -0.80 27.41
C VAL A 264 1.80 -1.08 26.53
N GLY A 265 0.59 -0.88 27.06
CA GLY A 265 -0.64 -1.07 26.30
C GLY A 265 -0.69 -0.18 25.05
N LEU A 266 -0.32 1.10 25.21
CA LEU A 266 -0.26 2.05 24.08
C LEU A 266 0.75 1.63 23.01
N LEU A 267 1.90 1.07 23.38
CA LEU A 267 2.89 0.60 22.42
C LEU A 267 2.50 -0.70 21.73
N LYS A 268 1.58 -1.45 22.31
CA LYS A 268 1.04 -2.70 21.74
C LYS A 268 -0.24 -2.48 20.92
N GLU A 269 -1.01 -1.45 21.24
CA GLU A 269 -2.27 -1.12 20.56
C GLU A 269 -2.42 0.42 20.42
N LEU A 270 -1.51 1.04 19.65
CA LEU A 270 -1.58 2.45 19.29
C LEU A 270 -2.73 2.70 18.32
#